data_27751c2d936fc2e34c9e73fe3f99723c
#
_entry.id   27751c2d936fc2e34c9e73fe3f99723c
#
_cell.length_a   1.000
_cell.length_b   1.000
_cell.length_c   1.000
_cell.angle_alpha   90.00
_cell.angle_beta   90.00
_cell.angle_gamma   90.00
#
_symmetry.space_group_name_H-M   'P 1'
#
loop_
_entity.id
_entity.type
_entity.pdbx_description
1 polymer ?
#
loop_
_entity_poly.entity_id
_entity_poly.type
_entity_poly.pdbx_seq_one_letter_code
_entity_poly.pdbx_strand_id
1 'polypeptide(L)'
;MNQYASWKYILIFLSIGLSFLYVTPNFYGESFAIQVMPLKAGETIEPPTLKLVESSLNKANIKNIGISFNNTDIKIKFKEASEQLKAKQVIEEKLGKKYVVALNLISNSPSWLSDLGALPMYLGLDLRGGVHFLMQLDLSKLSEKKNDSFLTNVRKSLQKENVKYYDSKVINNYIQLKFKSEDSLDKAKNIIRDQAAGRSIFGGNSPAKETEAFNFSEIKNNNEYILKVKNNQYTDEENVNFALKQNLETLHNRVNELGVAEPIIQQQGKDRIVVQLPGVQDTAKAKEIIGRTAILEMRMVDEERSDPATIEKAENGQLPPGTELYYDRSENPILVKKEVILTGERLEDASPGVDQMTGQSVVYLDLDSVGTNIFKDVTRANIGKRIALILIEKNYTEVITAPKIKSEIGGGNVMITGMSNAQESTDIALLLRAGSLSVPMEIVEERTVGPSMGKENIARGVNSTLWGFAAIVILMVAYYMFFGVVSVIGLTVNLLFLTALLSVLQATLTLPGLAAIAITIGMAIDANVLINERIRDEIRNGMPPQKSISQGYDKAWGTILDSNVTTMIAGLALFMFGSGPIKGFAVVLVLGILTSVYSAIFVSRGIVNYAYGNKRTIKKISIGEIFKVDNN
;
A
#
# COMPACT_ATOMS: atom_id res chain seq x y z
N MET A 1 -49.42 -5.87 -22.04
CA MET A 1 -49.96 -5.52 -20.71
C MET A 1 -48.80 -5.44 -19.73
N ASN A 2 -48.81 -4.47 -18.84
CA ASN A 2 -47.69 -4.17 -17.91
C ASN A 2 -47.64 -5.18 -16.76
N GLN A 3 -47.24 -6.42 -17.04
CA GLN A 3 -47.08 -7.44 -16.01
C GLN A 3 -45.67 -8.05 -16.13
N TYR A 4 -44.97 -8.13 -15.01
CA TYR A 4 -43.74 -8.90 -14.91
C TYR A 4 -44.06 -10.39 -14.69
N ALA A 5 -43.28 -11.25 -15.29
CA ALA A 5 -43.27 -12.66 -14.91
C ALA A 5 -42.84 -12.80 -13.45
N SER A 6 -43.45 -13.73 -12.72
CA SER A 6 -43.22 -13.90 -11.26
C SER A 6 -41.75 -14.01 -10.86
N TRP A 7 -40.90 -14.61 -11.72
CA TRP A 7 -39.47 -14.73 -11.43
C TRP A 7 -38.75 -13.39 -11.33
N LYS A 8 -39.24 -12.31 -12.03
CA LYS A 8 -38.65 -10.97 -11.91
C LYS A 8 -38.91 -10.35 -10.54
N TYR A 9 -40.09 -10.58 -9.96
CA TYR A 9 -40.37 -10.15 -8.59
C TYR A 9 -39.52 -10.90 -7.58
N ILE A 10 -39.35 -12.21 -7.76
CA ILE A 10 -38.46 -13.02 -6.91
C ILE A 10 -37.03 -12.49 -6.96
N LEU A 11 -36.55 -12.16 -8.17
CA LEU A 11 -35.22 -11.60 -8.34
C LEU A 11 -35.05 -10.24 -7.63
N ILE A 12 -36.07 -9.34 -7.75
CA ILE A 12 -36.06 -8.05 -7.05
C ILE A 12 -36.03 -8.25 -5.52
N PHE A 13 -36.86 -9.13 -4.98
CA PHE A 13 -36.89 -9.41 -3.55
C PHE A 13 -35.58 -10.03 -3.07
N LEU A 14 -35.02 -10.97 -3.82
CA LEU A 14 -33.74 -11.60 -3.49
C LEU A 14 -32.59 -10.57 -3.49
N SER A 15 -32.54 -9.70 -4.51
CA SER A 15 -31.50 -8.66 -4.61
C SER A 15 -31.61 -7.65 -3.47
N ILE A 16 -32.80 -7.23 -3.09
CA ILE A 16 -33.05 -6.35 -1.93
C ILE A 16 -32.64 -7.05 -0.62
N GLY A 17 -33.03 -8.31 -0.43
CA GLY A 17 -32.70 -9.09 0.77
C GLY A 17 -31.18 -9.29 0.93
N LEU A 18 -30.49 -9.67 -0.15
CA LEU A 18 -29.03 -9.78 -0.16
C LEU A 18 -28.36 -8.43 0.12
N SER A 19 -28.83 -7.36 -0.52
CA SER A 19 -28.27 -6.04 -0.28
C SER A 19 -28.46 -5.57 1.16
N PHE A 20 -29.60 -5.86 1.75
CA PHE A 20 -29.84 -5.55 3.17
C PHE A 20 -28.85 -6.29 4.07
N LEU A 21 -28.56 -7.57 3.78
CA LEU A 21 -27.59 -8.37 4.52
C LEU A 21 -26.19 -7.73 4.49
N TYR A 22 -25.72 -7.32 3.29
CA TYR A 22 -24.38 -6.74 3.12
C TYR A 22 -24.27 -5.28 3.56
N VAL A 23 -25.38 -4.54 3.66
CA VAL A 23 -25.41 -3.16 4.20
C VAL A 23 -25.39 -3.16 5.73
N THR A 24 -26.01 -4.16 6.36
CA THR A 24 -26.18 -4.23 7.82
C THR A 24 -24.87 -4.06 8.63
N PRO A 25 -23.72 -4.63 8.24
CA PRO A 25 -22.45 -4.45 8.98
C PRO A 25 -22.03 -2.99 9.15
N ASN A 26 -22.37 -2.11 8.22
CA ASN A 26 -21.99 -0.69 8.27
C ASN A 26 -22.70 0.11 9.38
N PHE A 27 -23.78 -0.40 9.95
CA PHE A 27 -24.51 0.27 11.03
C PHE A 27 -23.97 -0.02 12.42
N TYR A 28 -23.13 -1.05 12.59
CA TYR A 28 -22.59 -1.40 13.90
C TYR A 28 -21.45 -0.52 14.37
N GLY A 29 -20.80 0.21 13.45
CA GLY A 29 -19.66 1.05 13.75
C GLY A 29 -18.41 0.26 14.12
N GLU A 30 -17.36 0.97 14.56
CA GLU A 30 -16.07 0.41 14.98
C GLU A 30 -15.79 0.76 16.45
N SER A 31 -15.09 -0.14 17.16
CA SER A 31 -14.56 0.09 18.50
C SER A 31 -13.04 0.08 18.46
N PHE A 32 -12.43 0.86 19.36
CA PHE A 32 -11.01 0.78 19.63
C PHE A 32 -10.65 -0.63 20.08
N ALA A 33 -9.65 -1.22 19.48
CA ALA A 33 -9.26 -2.58 19.81
C ALA A 33 -7.75 -2.78 19.80
N ILE A 34 -7.31 -3.75 20.59
CA ILE A 34 -5.97 -4.30 20.53
C ILE A 34 -6.06 -5.66 19.83
N GLN A 35 -5.19 -5.87 18.88
CA GLN A 35 -4.99 -7.14 18.25
C GLN A 35 -3.63 -7.70 18.67
N VAL A 36 -3.66 -8.88 19.28
CA VAL A 36 -2.45 -9.61 19.69
C VAL A 36 -2.27 -10.74 18.70
N MET A 37 -1.12 -10.82 18.07
CA MET A 37 -0.76 -11.83 17.07
C MET A 37 0.58 -12.45 17.44
N PRO A 38 0.86 -13.71 17.09
CA PRO A 38 2.19 -14.29 17.20
C PRO A 38 3.19 -13.48 16.36
N LEU A 39 4.43 -13.36 16.82
CA LEU A 39 5.48 -12.68 16.07
C LEU A 39 5.85 -13.42 14.79
N LYS A 40 5.79 -14.75 14.80
CA LYS A 40 6.09 -15.59 13.62
C LYS A 40 4.82 -15.96 12.88
N ALA A 41 4.81 -15.73 11.57
CA ALA A 41 3.72 -16.14 10.70
C ALA A 41 3.53 -17.67 10.75
N GLY A 42 2.28 -18.12 10.98
CA GLY A 42 1.94 -19.54 11.08
C GLY A 42 1.97 -20.13 12.49
N GLU A 43 2.47 -19.42 13.49
CA GLU A 43 2.30 -19.84 14.89
C GLU A 43 0.86 -19.59 15.37
N THR A 44 0.38 -20.47 16.23
CA THR A 44 -0.96 -20.34 16.85
C THR A 44 -0.86 -19.82 18.28
N ILE A 45 -1.86 -19.07 18.68
CA ILE A 45 -1.96 -18.59 20.06
C ILE A 45 -2.59 -19.69 20.91
N GLU A 46 -1.91 -20.05 22.00
CA GLU A 46 -2.40 -21.03 22.93
C GLU A 46 -3.42 -20.43 23.93
N PRO A 47 -4.43 -21.19 24.41
CA PRO A 47 -5.41 -20.73 25.38
C PRO A 47 -4.85 -20.14 26.69
N PRO A 48 -3.68 -20.55 27.22
CA PRO A 48 -3.05 -19.91 28.37
C PRO A 48 -2.71 -18.43 28.16
N THR A 49 -2.37 -18.04 26.92
CA THR A 49 -2.07 -16.64 26.57
C THR A 49 -3.30 -15.75 26.72
N LEU A 50 -4.48 -16.23 26.33
CA LEU A 50 -5.74 -15.52 26.57
C LEU A 50 -5.96 -15.24 28.06
N LYS A 51 -5.80 -16.25 28.92
CA LYS A 51 -5.95 -16.12 30.38
C LYS A 51 -4.93 -15.11 30.96
N LEU A 52 -3.71 -15.11 30.42
CA LEU A 52 -2.68 -14.15 30.83
C LEU A 52 -3.09 -12.73 30.48
N VAL A 53 -3.60 -12.49 29.28
CA VAL A 53 -4.10 -11.19 28.83
C VAL A 53 -5.26 -10.72 29.70
N GLU A 54 -6.28 -11.56 29.90
CA GLU A 54 -7.43 -11.25 30.75
C GLU A 54 -7.03 -10.91 32.19
N SER A 55 -6.15 -11.72 32.80
CA SER A 55 -5.67 -11.49 34.15
C SER A 55 -4.87 -10.19 34.27
N SER A 56 -4.12 -9.81 33.22
CA SER A 56 -3.32 -8.60 33.19
C SER A 56 -4.20 -7.34 33.11
N LEU A 57 -5.22 -7.36 32.27
CA LEU A 57 -6.20 -6.28 32.15
C LEU A 57 -6.99 -6.09 33.44
N ASN A 58 -7.43 -7.21 34.06
CA ASN A 58 -8.16 -7.17 35.33
C ASN A 58 -7.29 -6.61 36.48
N LYS A 59 -6.02 -7.01 36.59
CA LYS A 59 -5.08 -6.48 37.59
C LYS A 59 -4.82 -4.99 37.42
N ALA A 60 -4.78 -4.52 36.16
CA ALA A 60 -4.61 -3.09 35.85
C ALA A 60 -5.92 -2.29 35.94
N ASN A 61 -7.05 -2.95 36.27
CA ASN A 61 -8.39 -2.34 36.36
C ASN A 61 -8.82 -1.64 35.06
N ILE A 62 -8.44 -2.21 33.89
CA ILE A 62 -8.79 -1.70 32.58
C ILE A 62 -10.04 -2.42 32.08
N LYS A 63 -11.11 -1.63 31.81
CA LYS A 63 -12.38 -2.16 31.31
C LYS A 63 -12.30 -2.43 29.81
N ASN A 64 -12.75 -3.59 29.40
CA ASN A 64 -12.94 -3.94 27.97
C ASN A 64 -14.42 -4.20 27.66
N ILE A 65 -14.81 -4.06 26.40
CA ILE A 65 -16.19 -4.35 25.91
C ILE A 65 -16.34 -5.84 25.63
N GLY A 66 -15.25 -6.49 25.24
CA GLY A 66 -15.24 -7.92 24.91
C GLY A 66 -13.89 -8.36 24.37
N ILE A 67 -13.62 -9.65 24.52
CA ILE A 67 -12.43 -10.30 24.00
C ILE A 67 -12.89 -11.40 23.06
N SER A 68 -12.36 -11.41 21.86
CA SER A 68 -12.53 -12.51 20.89
C SER A 68 -11.19 -13.20 20.68
N PHE A 69 -11.21 -14.51 20.66
CA PHE A 69 -10.03 -15.36 20.51
C PHE A 69 -10.18 -16.28 19.31
N ASN A 70 -9.20 -16.23 18.43
CA ASN A 70 -8.97 -17.20 17.39
C ASN A 70 -7.57 -17.79 17.58
N ASN A 71 -7.31 -18.95 17.01
CA ASN A 71 -5.98 -19.57 17.08
C ASN A 71 -4.87 -18.70 16.46
N THR A 72 -5.23 -17.70 15.67
CA THR A 72 -4.30 -16.78 14.99
C THR A 72 -4.18 -15.43 15.68
N ASP A 73 -5.22 -14.97 16.39
CA ASP A 73 -5.22 -13.67 17.04
C ASP A 73 -6.14 -13.57 18.27
N ILE A 74 -5.82 -12.63 19.18
CA ILE A 74 -6.70 -12.19 20.25
C ILE A 74 -7.09 -10.74 19.98
N LYS A 75 -8.39 -10.45 19.89
CA LYS A 75 -8.91 -9.10 19.68
C LYS A 75 -9.64 -8.65 20.94
N ILE A 76 -9.22 -7.50 21.49
CA ILE A 76 -9.77 -6.94 22.73
C ILE A 76 -10.36 -5.57 22.38
N LYS A 77 -11.67 -5.39 22.61
CA LYS A 77 -12.39 -4.14 22.30
C LYS A 77 -12.49 -3.24 23.50
N PHE A 78 -12.31 -1.92 23.28
CA PHE A 78 -12.39 -0.87 24.29
C PHE A 78 -13.39 0.21 23.85
N LYS A 79 -13.93 0.93 24.84
CA LYS A 79 -14.85 2.04 24.59
C LYS A 79 -14.10 3.32 24.20
N GLU A 80 -12.93 3.52 24.77
CA GLU A 80 -12.13 4.74 24.62
C GLU A 80 -10.71 4.43 24.16
N ALA A 81 -10.11 5.34 23.38
CA ALA A 81 -8.73 5.25 22.94
C ALA A 81 -7.74 5.30 24.12
N SER A 82 -8.08 6.01 25.20
CA SER A 82 -7.27 6.12 26.41
C SER A 82 -7.11 4.76 27.12
N GLU A 83 -8.19 3.95 27.16
CA GLU A 83 -8.16 2.60 27.72
C GLU A 83 -7.35 1.65 26.84
N GLN A 84 -7.51 1.76 25.51
CA GLN A 84 -6.74 1.00 24.53
C GLN A 84 -5.22 1.21 24.68
N LEU A 85 -4.77 2.47 24.81
CA LEU A 85 -3.35 2.79 24.97
C LEU A 85 -2.76 2.25 26.27
N LYS A 86 -3.49 2.39 27.39
CA LYS A 86 -3.07 1.81 28.68
C LYS A 86 -3.01 0.28 28.61
N ALA A 87 -4.01 -0.34 27.99
CA ALA A 87 -4.05 -1.79 27.83
C ALA A 87 -2.90 -2.30 26.97
N LYS A 88 -2.50 -1.58 25.90
CA LYS A 88 -1.36 -1.93 25.07
C LYS A 88 -0.09 -2.08 25.91
N GLN A 89 0.24 -1.07 26.71
CA GLN A 89 1.44 -1.09 27.55
C GLN A 89 1.45 -2.28 28.51
N VAL A 90 0.31 -2.54 29.18
CA VAL A 90 0.17 -3.65 30.13
C VAL A 90 0.30 -5.02 29.45
N ILE A 91 -0.29 -5.16 28.27
CA ILE A 91 -0.24 -6.42 27.51
C ILE A 91 1.17 -6.66 26.95
N GLU A 92 1.80 -5.64 26.36
CA GLU A 92 3.18 -5.73 25.85
C GLU A 92 4.17 -6.14 26.96
N GLU A 93 4.04 -5.54 28.15
CA GLU A 93 4.89 -5.87 29.32
C GLU A 93 4.73 -7.33 29.75
N LYS A 94 3.51 -7.88 29.72
CA LYS A 94 3.20 -9.23 30.23
C LYS A 94 3.39 -10.34 29.23
N LEU A 95 3.07 -10.11 27.95
CA LEU A 95 3.24 -11.12 26.91
C LEU A 95 4.68 -11.22 26.41
N GLY A 96 5.48 -10.16 26.65
CA GLY A 96 6.85 -10.12 26.18
C GLY A 96 6.93 -10.15 24.63
N LYS A 97 8.05 -10.62 24.13
CA LYS A 97 8.44 -10.49 22.72
C LYS A 97 7.90 -11.56 21.78
N LYS A 98 7.11 -12.52 22.27
CA LYS A 98 6.52 -13.58 21.41
C LYS A 98 5.31 -13.13 20.63
N TYR A 99 4.76 -11.97 20.97
CA TYR A 99 3.52 -11.46 20.40
C TYR A 99 3.64 -10.00 19.96
N VAL A 100 3.01 -9.68 18.84
CA VAL A 100 2.81 -8.30 18.38
C VAL A 100 1.49 -7.78 18.94
N VAL A 101 1.52 -6.61 19.57
CA VAL A 101 0.35 -5.95 20.15
C VAL A 101 0.04 -4.70 19.34
N ALA A 102 -0.86 -4.84 18.35
CA ALA A 102 -1.22 -3.78 17.44
C ALA A 102 -2.46 -3.01 17.92
N LEU A 103 -2.44 -1.68 17.79
CA LEU A 103 -3.62 -0.85 17.95
C LEU A 103 -4.45 -0.91 16.65
N ASN A 104 -5.72 -1.26 16.78
CA ASN A 104 -6.61 -1.39 15.63
C ASN A 104 -7.99 -0.79 15.94
N LEU A 105 -8.80 -0.62 14.88
CA LEU A 105 -10.23 -0.34 14.97
C LEU A 105 -10.97 -1.55 14.38
N ILE A 106 -11.83 -2.18 15.16
CA ILE A 106 -12.51 -3.42 14.76
C ILE A 106 -14.02 -3.19 14.74
N SER A 107 -14.67 -3.69 13.69
CA SER A 107 -16.12 -3.62 13.55
C SER A 107 -16.84 -4.32 14.72
N ASN A 108 -17.96 -3.72 15.12
CA ASN A 108 -18.86 -4.29 16.13
C ASN A 108 -19.93 -5.22 15.53
N SER A 109 -19.87 -5.52 14.24
CA SER A 109 -20.80 -6.45 13.60
C SER A 109 -20.76 -7.83 14.26
N PRO A 110 -21.91 -8.52 14.39
CA PRO A 110 -21.97 -9.89 14.89
C PRO A 110 -21.16 -10.86 14.03
N SER A 111 -20.56 -11.89 14.67
CA SER A 111 -19.70 -12.85 14.00
C SER A 111 -20.38 -13.61 12.86
N TRP A 112 -21.68 -13.92 12.98
CA TRP A 112 -22.44 -14.61 11.94
C TRP A 112 -22.50 -13.83 10.61
N LEU A 113 -22.45 -12.49 10.65
CA LEU A 113 -22.35 -11.66 9.44
C LEU A 113 -20.98 -11.79 8.78
N SER A 114 -19.92 -11.77 9.60
CA SER A 114 -18.55 -11.98 9.12
C SER A 114 -18.36 -13.37 8.52
N ASP A 115 -18.97 -14.41 9.14
CA ASP A 115 -18.91 -15.79 8.67
C ASP A 115 -19.59 -15.98 7.30
N LEU A 116 -20.59 -15.14 7.00
CA LEU A 116 -21.24 -15.05 5.68
C LEU A 116 -20.50 -14.16 4.68
N GLY A 117 -19.33 -13.62 5.06
CA GLY A 117 -18.58 -12.69 4.23
C GLY A 117 -19.19 -11.29 4.15
N ALA A 118 -20.19 -10.97 4.99
CA ALA A 118 -20.75 -9.63 5.07
C ALA A 118 -19.89 -8.77 6.02
N LEU A 119 -18.98 -8.01 5.43
CA LEU A 119 -18.07 -7.10 6.13
C LEU A 119 -18.47 -5.64 5.86
N PRO A 120 -18.19 -4.70 6.78
CA PRO A 120 -18.41 -3.29 6.51
C PRO A 120 -17.43 -2.81 5.43
N MET A 121 -17.82 -1.79 4.65
CA MET A 121 -16.91 -1.13 3.71
C MET A 121 -15.78 -0.45 4.44
N TYR A 122 -14.62 -0.33 3.79
CA TYR A 122 -13.47 0.38 4.36
C TYR A 122 -13.67 1.90 4.31
N LEU A 123 -13.21 2.57 5.37
CA LEU A 123 -13.20 4.03 5.41
C LEU A 123 -11.78 4.53 5.10
N GLY A 124 -11.67 5.45 4.15
CA GLY A 124 -10.41 6.07 3.80
C GLY A 124 -9.87 7.01 4.88
N LEU A 125 -8.67 7.49 4.67
CA LEU A 125 -7.93 8.36 5.59
C LEU A 125 -8.76 9.57 6.06
N ASP A 126 -9.48 10.22 5.13
CA ASP A 126 -10.27 11.43 5.41
C ASP A 126 -11.46 11.19 6.36
N LEU A 127 -11.90 9.93 6.48
CA LEU A 127 -13.07 9.54 7.26
C LEU A 127 -12.68 8.77 8.54
N ARG A 128 -11.62 7.98 8.50
CA ARG A 128 -11.14 7.17 9.63
C ARG A 128 -10.09 7.90 10.46
N GLY A 129 -9.41 8.87 9.85
CA GLY A 129 -8.19 9.45 10.39
C GLY A 129 -6.98 8.58 10.06
N GLY A 130 -5.79 9.03 10.42
CA GLY A 130 -4.53 8.36 10.15
C GLY A 130 -3.50 9.28 9.51
N VAL A 131 -2.55 8.72 8.76
CA VAL A 131 -1.44 9.49 8.17
C VAL A 131 -1.29 9.24 6.67
N HIS A 132 -0.94 10.31 5.97
CA HIS A 132 -0.59 10.32 4.55
C HIS A 132 0.87 10.75 4.42
N PHE A 133 1.67 9.95 3.74
CA PHE A 133 3.01 10.29 3.32
C PHE A 133 3.09 10.32 1.80
N LEU A 134 3.70 11.37 1.26
CA LEU A 134 4.19 11.40 -0.11
C LEU A 134 5.70 11.23 -0.05
N MET A 135 6.21 10.14 -0.61
CA MET A 135 7.62 9.79 -0.61
C MET A 135 8.18 9.92 -2.02
N GLN A 136 9.38 10.47 -2.15
CA GLN A 136 10.08 10.65 -3.43
C GLN A 136 11.40 9.88 -3.43
N LEU A 137 11.74 9.24 -4.54
CA LEU A 137 13.02 8.56 -4.72
C LEU A 137 14.18 9.56 -4.73
N ASP A 138 15.27 9.22 -4.04
CA ASP A 138 16.53 9.94 -4.16
C ASP A 138 17.26 9.48 -5.44
N LEU A 139 17.00 10.20 -6.54
CA LEU A 139 17.57 9.90 -7.84
C LEU A 139 19.10 10.05 -7.87
N SER A 140 19.67 10.89 -7.01
CA SER A 140 21.12 11.06 -6.89
C SER A 140 21.78 9.81 -6.34
N LYS A 141 21.22 9.22 -5.30
CA LYS A 141 21.68 7.96 -4.70
C LYS A 141 21.45 6.75 -5.61
N LEU A 142 20.38 6.76 -6.41
CA LEU A 142 20.15 5.74 -7.44
C LEU A 142 21.29 5.73 -8.46
N SER A 143 21.66 6.91 -8.98
CA SER A 143 22.74 7.07 -9.94
C SER A 143 24.11 6.68 -9.34
N GLU A 144 24.39 7.10 -8.10
CA GLU A 144 25.63 6.76 -7.38
C GLU A 144 25.77 5.24 -7.21
N LYS A 145 24.76 4.57 -6.65
CA LYS A 145 24.77 3.10 -6.45
C LYS A 145 25.00 2.32 -7.75
N LYS A 146 24.41 2.78 -8.86
CA LYS A 146 24.59 2.14 -10.17
C LYS A 146 25.98 2.32 -10.73
N ASN A 147 26.53 3.52 -10.63
CA ASN A 147 27.88 3.79 -11.11
C ASN A 147 28.94 3.05 -10.29
N ASP A 148 28.74 2.89 -8.99
CA ASP A 148 29.63 2.10 -8.13
C ASP A 148 29.58 0.60 -8.47
N SER A 149 28.37 0.06 -8.68
CA SER A 149 28.19 -1.32 -9.13
C SER A 149 28.83 -1.56 -10.50
N PHE A 150 28.65 -0.63 -11.43
CA PHE A 150 29.26 -0.69 -12.74
C PHE A 150 30.77 -0.61 -12.67
N LEU A 151 31.34 0.31 -11.89
CA LEU A 151 32.80 0.43 -11.66
C LEU A 151 33.37 -0.87 -11.08
N THR A 152 32.66 -1.50 -10.14
CA THR A 152 33.07 -2.77 -9.53
C THR A 152 33.14 -3.88 -10.58
N ASN A 153 32.15 -3.98 -11.45
CA ASN A 153 32.11 -4.95 -12.55
C ASN A 153 33.21 -4.69 -13.56
N VAL A 154 33.42 -3.43 -13.94
CA VAL A 154 34.52 -3.05 -14.83
C VAL A 154 35.88 -3.43 -14.24
N ARG A 155 36.11 -3.16 -12.95
CA ARG A 155 37.35 -3.56 -12.24
C ARG A 155 37.58 -5.08 -12.30
N LYS A 156 36.57 -5.88 -12.02
CA LYS A 156 36.64 -7.35 -12.09
C LYS A 156 36.99 -7.83 -13.50
N SER A 157 36.41 -7.24 -14.54
CA SER A 157 36.70 -7.60 -15.92
C SER A 157 38.11 -7.18 -16.37
N LEU A 158 38.57 -5.97 -16.02
CA LEU A 158 39.92 -5.51 -16.31
C LEU A 158 40.97 -6.39 -15.61
N GLN A 159 40.68 -6.81 -14.37
CA GLN A 159 41.58 -7.71 -13.63
C GLN A 159 41.64 -9.11 -14.29
N LYS A 160 40.49 -9.64 -14.74
CA LYS A 160 40.42 -10.95 -15.43
C LYS A 160 41.24 -10.96 -16.71
N GLU A 161 41.25 -9.86 -17.47
CA GLU A 161 41.98 -9.70 -18.73
C GLU A 161 43.37 -9.09 -18.54
N ASN A 162 43.88 -8.99 -17.28
CA ASN A 162 45.19 -8.45 -16.94
C ASN A 162 45.46 -7.02 -17.45
N VAL A 163 44.45 -6.18 -17.61
CA VAL A 163 44.59 -4.77 -18.00
C VAL A 163 44.89 -3.93 -16.76
N LYS A 164 46.08 -3.31 -16.73
CA LYS A 164 46.56 -2.51 -15.59
C LYS A 164 46.04 -1.07 -15.68
N TYR A 165 45.39 -0.61 -14.64
CA TYR A 165 45.01 0.79 -14.40
C TYR A 165 45.60 1.25 -13.06
N TYR A 166 45.79 2.57 -12.85
CA TYR A 166 46.34 3.09 -11.61
C TYR A 166 45.39 3.93 -10.77
N ASP A 167 44.29 4.40 -11.36
CA ASP A 167 43.20 5.08 -10.64
C ASP A 167 41.84 4.75 -11.28
N SER A 168 40.81 4.61 -10.45
CA SER A 168 39.45 4.34 -10.93
C SER A 168 38.45 4.86 -9.90
N LYS A 169 37.61 5.81 -10.32
CA LYS A 169 36.59 6.46 -9.46
C LYS A 169 35.35 6.89 -10.23
N VAL A 170 34.27 7.08 -9.51
CA VAL A 170 33.04 7.70 -10.03
C VAL A 170 33.14 9.21 -9.80
N ILE A 171 32.91 10.02 -10.83
CA ILE A 171 32.88 11.48 -10.76
C ILE A 171 31.70 11.97 -11.59
N ASN A 172 30.77 12.74 -10.99
CA ASN A 172 29.68 13.39 -11.69
C ASN A 172 28.95 12.48 -12.72
N ASN A 173 28.54 11.28 -12.28
CA ASN A 173 27.81 10.30 -13.10
C ASN A 173 28.62 9.65 -14.24
N TYR A 174 29.96 9.72 -14.18
CA TYR A 174 30.89 9.03 -15.08
C TYR A 174 31.83 8.13 -14.27
N ILE A 175 32.17 6.99 -14.84
CA ILE A 175 33.34 6.24 -14.37
C ILE A 175 34.57 6.82 -15.04
N GLN A 176 35.56 7.19 -14.23
CA GLN A 176 36.87 7.63 -14.70
C GLN A 176 37.90 6.55 -14.40
N LEU A 177 38.56 6.09 -15.43
CA LEU A 177 39.66 5.15 -15.36
C LEU A 177 40.94 5.81 -15.90
N LYS A 178 42.08 5.65 -15.22
CA LYS A 178 43.36 6.21 -15.64
C LYS A 178 44.35 5.11 -15.97
N PHE A 179 45.03 5.26 -17.11
CA PHE A 179 45.97 4.31 -17.64
C PHE A 179 47.33 4.99 -17.94
N LYS A 180 48.40 4.20 -17.92
CA LYS A 180 49.78 4.65 -18.27
C LYS A 180 50.09 4.45 -19.75
N SER A 181 49.30 3.68 -20.51
CA SER A 181 49.52 3.42 -21.92
C SER A 181 48.18 3.49 -22.70
N GLU A 182 48.29 3.89 -23.95
CA GLU A 182 47.17 3.94 -24.88
C GLU A 182 46.59 2.54 -25.16
N ASP A 183 47.46 1.52 -25.33
CA ASP A 183 47.05 0.12 -25.53
C ASP A 183 46.15 -0.40 -24.38
N SER A 184 46.48 -0.03 -23.13
CA SER A 184 45.66 -0.40 -21.98
C SER A 184 44.30 0.31 -21.98
N LEU A 185 44.24 1.56 -22.43
CA LEU A 185 42.97 2.29 -22.58
C LEU A 185 42.09 1.65 -23.66
N ASP A 186 42.64 1.31 -24.83
CA ASP A 186 41.92 0.70 -25.93
C ASP A 186 41.39 -0.71 -25.57
N LYS A 187 42.22 -1.51 -24.89
CA LYS A 187 41.79 -2.81 -24.35
C LYS A 187 40.63 -2.65 -23.34
N ALA A 188 40.75 -1.70 -22.41
CA ALA A 188 39.72 -1.43 -21.45
C ALA A 188 38.39 -1.00 -22.11
N LYS A 189 38.47 -0.13 -23.13
CA LYS A 189 37.29 0.32 -23.91
C LYS A 189 36.59 -0.84 -24.61
N ASN A 190 37.38 -1.77 -25.22
CA ASN A 190 36.80 -2.95 -25.87
C ASN A 190 36.19 -3.90 -24.85
N ILE A 191 36.83 -4.19 -23.72
CA ILE A 191 36.28 -5.03 -22.64
C ILE A 191 34.96 -4.46 -22.13
N ILE A 192 34.88 -3.14 -21.91
CA ILE A 192 33.65 -2.48 -21.45
C ILE A 192 32.55 -2.56 -22.53
N ARG A 193 32.90 -2.42 -23.81
CA ARG A 193 31.95 -2.53 -24.92
C ARG A 193 31.42 -3.95 -25.07
N ASP A 194 32.28 -4.97 -24.93
CA ASP A 194 31.91 -6.38 -25.01
C ASP A 194 30.99 -6.82 -23.87
N GLN A 195 31.09 -6.18 -22.71
CA GLN A 195 30.13 -6.37 -21.62
C GLN A 195 28.70 -5.93 -21.98
N ALA A 196 28.54 -4.93 -22.85
CA ALA A 196 27.23 -4.49 -23.34
C ALA A 196 26.58 -5.50 -24.29
N ALA A 197 27.39 -6.16 -25.13
CA ALA A 197 26.90 -7.13 -26.10
C ALA A 197 26.47 -8.48 -25.50
N GLY A 198 26.89 -8.80 -24.27
CA GLY A 198 26.79 -10.15 -23.72
C GLY A 198 25.81 -10.38 -22.55
N ARG A 199 25.27 -9.37 -21.87
CA ARG A 199 24.39 -9.61 -20.70
C ARG A 199 23.50 -8.42 -20.36
N SER A 200 22.22 -8.60 -20.58
CA SER A 200 21.19 -7.99 -19.73
C SER A 200 21.35 -8.58 -18.31
N ILE A 201 21.93 -7.84 -17.37
CA ILE A 201 22.14 -8.27 -15.96
C ILE A 201 20.79 -8.35 -15.21
N PHE A 202 19.72 -7.84 -15.81
CA PHE A 202 18.36 -7.86 -15.27
C PHE A 202 17.34 -8.30 -16.34
N GLY A 203 17.39 -9.55 -16.77
CA GLY A 203 16.27 -10.29 -17.36
C GLY A 203 15.38 -9.66 -18.45
N GLY A 204 15.78 -8.56 -19.06
CA GLY A 204 15.01 -7.88 -20.11
C GLY A 204 15.66 -8.09 -21.49
N ASN A 205 14.98 -8.77 -22.39
CA ASN A 205 15.32 -8.88 -23.82
C ASN A 205 15.00 -7.55 -24.53
N SER A 206 15.87 -6.55 -24.44
CA SER A 206 15.83 -5.40 -25.34
C SER A 206 17.12 -5.35 -26.13
N PRO A 207 17.09 -5.48 -27.45
CA PRO A 207 18.25 -5.27 -28.27
C PRO A 207 18.52 -3.75 -28.37
N ALA A 208 19.24 -3.20 -27.38
CA ALA A 208 19.83 -1.88 -27.53
C ALA A 208 20.85 -1.97 -28.67
N LYS A 209 20.76 -1.06 -29.64
CA LYS A 209 21.81 -0.92 -30.66
C LYS A 209 23.16 -0.76 -29.96
N GLU A 210 24.11 -1.63 -30.27
CA GLU A 210 25.44 -1.75 -29.63
C GLU A 210 26.21 -0.43 -29.49
N THR A 211 25.90 0.59 -30.26
CA THR A 211 26.58 1.89 -30.29
C THR A 211 26.08 2.90 -29.25
N GLU A 212 24.93 2.67 -28.58
CA GLU A 212 24.31 3.64 -27.67
C GLU A 212 24.43 3.27 -26.18
N ALA A 213 24.94 2.07 -25.88
CA ALA A 213 25.00 1.55 -24.52
C ALA A 213 25.98 2.31 -23.61
N PHE A 214 27.08 2.80 -24.14
CA PHE A 214 28.09 3.56 -23.42
C PHE A 214 28.59 4.75 -24.21
N ASN A 215 28.70 5.90 -23.56
CA ASN A 215 29.39 7.07 -24.09
C ASN A 215 30.82 7.09 -23.53
N PHE A 216 31.80 6.97 -24.42
CA PHE A 216 33.23 7.05 -24.11
C PHE A 216 33.76 8.44 -24.40
N SER A 217 34.51 9.00 -23.46
CA SER A 217 35.25 10.25 -23.61
C SER A 217 36.67 10.01 -23.23
N GLU A 218 37.59 10.27 -24.14
CA GLU A 218 39.04 10.06 -23.95
C GLU A 218 39.74 11.40 -23.75
N ILE A 219 40.61 11.49 -22.76
CA ILE A 219 41.48 12.64 -22.51
C ILE A 219 42.91 12.14 -22.51
N LYS A 220 43.70 12.66 -23.44
CA LYS A 220 45.13 12.30 -23.58
C LYS A 220 45.97 13.52 -23.17
N ASN A 221 46.63 13.44 -22.03
CA ASN A 221 47.57 14.45 -21.53
C ASN A 221 48.93 13.80 -21.37
N ASN A 222 50.03 14.52 -21.70
CA ASN A 222 51.44 14.14 -21.62
C ASN A 222 51.74 13.01 -20.60
N ASN A 223 51.53 11.75 -20.93
CA ASN A 223 51.72 10.52 -20.15
C ASN A 223 50.56 10.04 -19.29
N GLU A 224 49.39 10.67 -19.34
CA GLU A 224 48.18 10.17 -18.68
C GLU A 224 47.05 9.94 -19.72
N TYR A 225 46.53 8.74 -19.73
CA TYR A 225 45.42 8.34 -20.58
C TYR A 225 44.15 8.15 -19.71
N ILE A 226 43.17 9.01 -19.87
CA ILE A 226 41.93 9.00 -19.04
C ILE A 226 40.76 8.55 -19.90
N LEU A 227 40.10 7.47 -19.51
CA LEU A 227 38.87 7.01 -20.10
C LEU A 227 37.72 7.39 -19.17
N LYS A 228 36.80 8.20 -19.66
CA LYS A 228 35.53 8.48 -19.01
C LYS A 228 34.41 7.68 -19.69
N VAL A 229 33.66 6.93 -18.92
CA VAL A 229 32.57 6.07 -19.40
C VAL A 229 31.27 6.48 -18.74
N LYS A 230 30.27 6.84 -19.54
CA LYS A 230 28.89 7.01 -19.08
C LYS A 230 28.08 5.80 -19.53
N ASN A 231 27.42 5.16 -18.59
CA ASN A 231 26.54 4.03 -18.89
C ASN A 231 25.16 4.56 -19.29
N ASN A 232 24.76 4.31 -20.53
CA ASN A 232 23.45 4.66 -21.08
C ASN A 232 22.60 3.41 -21.37
N GLN A 233 23.00 2.23 -20.90
CA GLN A 233 22.30 0.95 -21.20
C GLN A 233 20.83 0.93 -20.77
N TYR A 234 20.50 1.75 -19.77
CA TYR A 234 19.12 1.87 -19.32
C TYR A 234 18.72 3.33 -19.35
N THR A 235 17.55 3.62 -19.86
CA THR A 235 16.97 4.95 -19.69
C THR A 235 16.84 5.22 -18.21
N ASP A 236 17.11 6.44 -17.76
CA ASP A 236 16.90 6.81 -16.35
C ASP A 236 15.48 6.45 -15.90
N GLU A 237 14.54 6.45 -16.81
CA GLU A 237 13.12 6.13 -16.60
C GLU A 237 12.88 4.64 -16.26
N GLU A 238 13.54 3.69 -16.95
CA GLU A 238 13.44 2.25 -16.64
C GLU A 238 14.03 1.93 -15.26
N ASN A 239 15.12 2.60 -14.93
CA ASN A 239 15.77 2.45 -13.64
C ASN A 239 14.92 2.97 -12.49
N VAL A 240 14.28 4.11 -12.69
CA VAL A 240 13.35 4.71 -11.72
C VAL A 240 12.14 3.80 -11.52
N ASN A 241 11.56 3.29 -12.60
CA ASN A 241 10.42 2.38 -12.53
C ASN A 241 10.75 1.06 -11.81
N PHE A 242 11.94 0.51 -12.03
CA PHE A 242 12.39 -0.68 -11.32
C PHE A 242 12.57 -0.42 -9.82
N ALA A 243 13.25 0.68 -9.46
CA ALA A 243 13.44 1.07 -8.07
C ALA A 243 12.11 1.38 -7.36
N LEU A 244 11.16 2.04 -8.07
CA LEU A 244 9.82 2.27 -7.54
C LEU A 244 9.09 0.97 -7.25
N LYS A 245 9.15 0.00 -8.16
CA LYS A 245 8.48 -1.30 -7.98
C LYS A 245 9.04 -2.05 -6.78
N GLN A 246 10.35 -2.09 -6.60
CA GLN A 246 10.98 -2.71 -5.43
C GLN A 246 10.63 -1.98 -4.14
N ASN A 247 10.70 -0.63 -4.14
CA ASN A 247 10.35 0.14 -2.97
C ASN A 247 8.85 0.03 -2.61
N LEU A 248 7.96 -0.08 -3.59
CA LEU A 248 6.54 -0.37 -3.36
C LEU A 248 6.35 -1.69 -2.60
N GLU A 249 7.02 -2.75 -3.04
CA GLU A 249 6.96 -4.06 -2.39
C GLU A 249 7.49 -4.01 -0.95
N THR A 250 8.65 -3.37 -0.76
CA THR A 250 9.21 -3.16 0.59
C THR A 250 8.27 -2.35 1.49
N LEU A 251 7.65 -1.28 0.97
CA LEU A 251 6.70 -0.47 1.73
C LEU A 251 5.44 -1.27 2.09
N HIS A 252 4.95 -2.11 1.18
CA HIS A 252 3.84 -3.02 1.49
C HIS A 252 4.20 -3.96 2.65
N ASN A 253 5.37 -4.59 2.61
CA ASN A 253 5.84 -5.47 3.67
C ASN A 253 5.95 -4.72 5.01
N ARG A 254 6.55 -3.52 5.03
CA ARG A 254 6.66 -2.70 6.25
C ARG A 254 5.31 -2.31 6.85
N VAL A 255 4.37 -1.97 6.02
CA VAL A 255 3.03 -1.58 6.48
C VAL A 255 2.25 -2.79 6.97
N ASN A 256 2.42 -3.95 6.35
CA ASN A 256 1.83 -5.20 6.83
C ASN A 256 2.39 -5.59 8.20
N GLU A 257 3.69 -5.44 8.43
CA GLU A 257 4.32 -5.65 9.75
C GLU A 257 3.82 -4.68 10.83
N LEU A 258 3.39 -3.46 10.42
CA LEU A 258 2.72 -2.51 11.32
C LEU A 258 1.31 -2.94 11.71
N GLY A 259 0.75 -3.96 11.04
CA GLY A 259 -0.62 -4.43 11.26
C GLY A 259 -1.70 -3.44 10.82
N VAL A 260 -1.38 -2.53 9.90
CA VAL A 260 -2.34 -1.54 9.39
C VAL A 260 -3.32 -2.21 8.44
N ALA A 261 -4.61 -2.09 8.73
CA ALA A 261 -5.65 -2.59 7.86
C ALA A 261 -5.83 -1.66 6.64
N GLU A 262 -5.85 -2.27 5.44
CA GLU A 262 -6.14 -1.60 4.16
C GLU A 262 -5.30 -0.33 3.89
N PRO A 263 -3.97 -0.44 3.88
CA PRO A 263 -3.12 0.66 3.50
C PRO A 263 -3.26 0.93 2.00
N ILE A 264 -3.18 2.21 1.61
CA ILE A 264 -3.08 2.58 0.20
C ILE A 264 -1.62 2.90 -0.09
N ILE A 265 -0.96 2.06 -0.87
CA ILE A 265 0.43 2.26 -1.29
C ILE A 265 0.45 2.19 -2.82
N GLN A 266 0.74 3.31 -3.46
CA GLN A 266 0.69 3.39 -4.92
C GLN A 266 1.67 4.41 -5.48
N GLN A 267 2.12 4.16 -6.69
CA GLN A 267 2.94 5.11 -7.44
C GLN A 267 2.14 6.37 -7.78
N GLN A 268 2.76 7.53 -7.62
CA GLN A 268 2.23 8.82 -8.05
C GLN A 268 3.27 9.56 -8.90
N GLY A 269 2.95 9.76 -10.18
CA GLY A 269 3.91 10.35 -11.13
C GLY A 269 5.05 9.39 -11.47
N LYS A 270 6.24 9.94 -11.77
CA LYS A 270 7.39 9.17 -12.27
C LYS A 270 8.33 8.65 -11.17
N ASP A 271 8.39 9.31 -10.01
CA ASP A 271 9.42 9.11 -9.00
C ASP A 271 8.90 9.12 -7.56
N ARG A 272 7.57 9.08 -7.36
CA ARG A 272 6.93 9.21 -6.06
C ARG A 272 6.05 8.01 -5.71
N ILE A 273 5.91 7.78 -4.41
CA ILE A 273 5.00 6.80 -3.83
C ILE A 273 4.14 7.49 -2.78
N VAL A 274 2.84 7.30 -2.88
CA VAL A 274 1.87 7.68 -1.84
C VAL A 274 1.69 6.50 -0.90
N VAL A 275 1.78 6.76 0.39
CA VAL A 275 1.48 5.82 1.46
C VAL A 275 0.41 6.44 2.36
N GLN A 276 -0.77 5.82 2.42
CA GLN A 276 -1.85 6.22 3.32
C GLN A 276 -2.14 5.09 4.28
N LEU A 277 -2.15 5.42 5.56
CA LEU A 277 -2.34 4.48 6.67
C LEU A 277 -3.58 4.89 7.48
N PRO A 278 -4.77 4.42 7.07
CA PRO A 278 -6.00 4.74 7.80
C PRO A 278 -5.99 4.10 9.19
N GLY A 279 -6.48 4.84 10.19
CA GLY A 279 -6.62 4.35 11.56
C GLY A 279 -5.33 4.29 12.39
N VAL A 280 -4.18 4.65 11.82
CA VAL A 280 -2.92 4.73 12.57
C VAL A 280 -2.96 5.90 13.53
N GLN A 281 -2.72 5.62 14.82
CA GLN A 281 -2.73 6.62 15.89
C GLN A 281 -1.32 7.13 16.21
N ASP A 282 -0.32 6.25 16.15
CA ASP A 282 1.10 6.60 16.36
C ASP A 282 1.76 6.92 15.00
N THR A 283 1.61 8.18 14.60
CA THR A 283 2.16 8.67 13.34
C THR A 283 3.68 8.77 13.36
N ALA A 284 4.29 9.03 14.52
CA ALA A 284 5.74 9.13 14.67
C ALA A 284 6.41 7.78 14.44
N LYS A 285 5.87 6.71 15.05
CA LYS A 285 6.37 5.34 14.86
C LYS A 285 6.15 4.86 13.42
N ALA A 286 5.00 5.17 12.81
CA ALA A 286 4.75 4.84 11.42
C ALA A 286 5.74 5.54 10.48
N LYS A 287 6.01 6.83 10.69
CA LYS A 287 7.00 7.60 9.95
C LYS A 287 8.40 7.02 10.10
N GLU A 288 8.78 6.66 11.31
CA GLU A 288 10.08 6.04 11.59
C GLU A 288 10.23 4.73 10.80
N ILE A 289 9.30 3.78 10.92
CA ILE A 289 9.40 2.46 10.28
C ILE A 289 9.39 2.58 8.74
N ILE A 290 8.51 3.42 8.19
CA ILE A 290 8.39 3.59 6.74
C ILE A 290 9.59 4.34 6.17
N GLY A 291 10.08 5.37 6.86
CA GLY A 291 11.13 6.26 6.37
C GLY A 291 12.55 5.72 6.53
N ARG A 292 12.78 4.74 7.42
CA ARG A 292 14.13 4.18 7.63
C ARG A 292 14.63 3.45 6.40
N THR A 293 15.86 3.69 6.01
CA THR A 293 16.50 2.98 4.89
C THR A 293 16.97 1.59 5.29
N ALA A 294 17.57 1.47 6.48
CA ALA A 294 17.99 0.22 7.15
C ALA A 294 18.58 -0.84 6.21
N ILE A 295 19.61 -0.46 5.45
CA ILE A 295 20.35 -1.40 4.61
C ILE A 295 21.34 -2.15 5.49
N LEU A 296 21.24 -3.47 5.54
CA LEU A 296 22.21 -4.32 6.21
C LEU A 296 23.24 -4.82 5.20
N GLU A 297 24.51 -4.64 5.53
CA GLU A 297 25.63 -5.20 4.77
C GLU A 297 26.54 -5.99 5.70
N MET A 298 27.00 -7.14 5.20
CA MET A 298 28.03 -7.94 5.86
C MET A 298 29.33 -7.80 5.08
N ARG A 299 30.41 -7.36 5.76
CA ARG A 299 31.71 -7.13 5.15
C ARG A 299 32.83 -7.67 6.04
N MET A 300 33.96 -8.07 5.46
CA MET A 300 35.14 -8.49 6.23
C MET A 300 35.83 -7.28 6.87
N VAL A 301 36.23 -7.41 8.13
CA VAL A 301 37.14 -6.46 8.78
C VAL A 301 38.54 -6.65 8.20
N ASP A 302 39.24 -5.56 7.92
CA ASP A 302 40.62 -5.59 7.44
C ASP A 302 41.61 -5.53 8.62
N GLU A 303 41.78 -6.68 9.28
CA GLU A 303 42.64 -6.78 10.46
C GLU A 303 44.12 -6.58 10.13
N GLU A 304 44.54 -6.86 8.89
CA GLU A 304 45.95 -6.75 8.45
C GLU A 304 46.41 -5.29 8.39
N ARG A 305 45.51 -4.36 8.18
CA ARG A 305 45.77 -2.91 8.05
C ARG A 305 45.05 -2.07 9.12
N SER A 306 44.63 -2.70 10.22
CA SER A 306 43.95 -2.04 11.34
C SER A 306 44.90 -1.66 12.49
N ASP A 307 46.19 -1.40 12.18
CA ASP A 307 47.12 -0.86 13.15
C ASP A 307 46.80 0.61 13.49
N PRO A 308 47.12 1.09 14.72
CA PRO A 308 46.70 2.43 15.16
C PRO A 308 47.17 3.56 14.23
N ALA A 309 48.35 3.43 13.61
CA ALA A 309 48.89 4.45 12.71
C ALA A 309 48.14 4.50 11.37
N THR A 310 47.64 3.36 10.88
CA THR A 310 46.81 3.29 9.67
C THR A 310 45.42 3.78 9.93
N ILE A 311 44.84 3.50 11.11
CA ILE A 311 43.55 4.01 11.51
C ILE A 311 43.58 5.54 11.62
N GLU A 312 44.59 6.12 12.29
CA GLU A 312 44.74 7.58 12.39
C GLU A 312 44.86 8.26 11.00
N LYS A 313 45.59 7.64 10.06
CA LYS A 313 45.62 8.13 8.67
C LYS A 313 44.30 8.04 7.97
N ALA A 314 43.54 6.96 8.22
CA ALA A 314 42.21 6.75 7.65
C ALA A 314 41.17 7.77 8.18
N GLU A 315 41.26 8.13 9.47
CA GLU A 315 40.45 9.20 10.08
C GLU A 315 40.77 10.57 9.47
N ASN A 316 42.04 10.80 9.08
CA ASN A 316 42.44 12.00 8.36
C ASN A 316 42.19 11.94 6.83
N GLY A 317 41.36 10.99 6.36
CA GLY A 317 40.92 10.86 4.96
C GLY A 317 41.89 10.10 4.05
N GLN A 318 42.96 9.51 4.57
CA GLN A 318 43.92 8.69 3.82
C GLN A 318 43.60 7.20 3.97
N LEU A 319 42.50 6.76 3.34
CA LEU A 319 42.04 5.37 3.37
C LEU A 319 42.96 4.44 2.56
N PRO A 320 43.35 3.27 3.10
CA PRO A 320 43.99 2.24 2.31
C PRO A 320 43.14 1.80 1.12
N PRO A 321 43.75 1.49 -0.04
CA PRO A 321 42.99 1.08 -1.22
C PRO A 321 42.10 -0.14 -0.95
N GLY A 322 40.83 -0.05 -1.33
CA GLY A 322 39.87 -1.16 -1.18
C GLY A 322 39.27 -1.31 0.21
N THR A 323 39.42 -0.29 1.07
CA THR A 323 38.82 -0.26 2.42
C THR A 323 37.95 0.95 2.62
N GLU A 324 37.10 0.88 3.65
CA GLU A 324 36.26 1.96 4.17
C GLU A 324 36.32 1.97 5.70
N LEU A 325 36.23 3.17 6.29
CA LEU A 325 36.26 3.35 7.73
C LEU A 325 34.85 3.57 8.24
N TYR A 326 34.45 2.78 9.21
CA TYR A 326 33.18 2.94 9.93
C TYR A 326 33.43 2.94 11.43
N TYR A 327 32.43 3.37 12.20
CA TYR A 327 32.50 3.43 13.65
C TYR A 327 31.49 2.46 14.26
N ASP A 328 31.88 1.81 15.35
CA ASP A 328 30.95 1.06 16.17
C ASP A 328 30.14 2.01 17.08
N ARG A 329 29.20 1.47 17.84
CA ARG A 329 28.37 2.23 18.78
C ARG A 329 29.13 2.91 19.92
N SER A 330 30.35 2.46 20.17
CA SER A 330 31.24 3.05 21.15
C SER A 330 32.23 4.04 20.52
N GLU A 331 31.94 4.47 19.28
CA GLU A 331 32.80 5.36 18.47
C GLU A 331 34.21 4.81 18.17
N ASN A 332 34.40 3.48 18.28
CA ASN A 332 35.67 2.88 17.89
C ASN A 332 35.73 2.73 16.37
N PRO A 333 36.81 3.18 15.72
CA PRO A 333 37.00 3.05 14.27
C PRO A 333 37.26 1.60 13.87
N ILE A 334 36.54 1.13 12.86
CA ILE A 334 36.70 -0.22 12.29
C ILE A 334 36.94 -0.10 10.79
N LEU A 335 38.08 -0.58 10.34
CA LEU A 335 38.43 -0.62 8.93
C LEU A 335 37.87 -1.89 8.30
N VAL A 336 37.02 -1.74 7.28
CA VAL A 336 36.35 -2.85 6.60
C VAL A 336 36.72 -2.89 5.12
N LYS A 337 36.69 -4.07 4.51
CA LYS A 337 36.88 -4.23 3.07
C LYS A 337 35.67 -3.70 2.32
N LYS A 338 35.91 -3.04 1.17
CA LYS A 338 34.82 -2.53 0.31
C LYS A 338 33.90 -3.62 -0.25
N GLU A 339 34.41 -4.84 -0.33
CA GLU A 339 33.66 -5.97 -0.87
C GLU A 339 32.54 -6.37 0.09
N VAL A 340 31.27 -6.25 -0.39
CA VAL A 340 30.08 -6.69 0.34
C VAL A 340 29.92 -8.20 0.15
N ILE A 341 29.83 -8.94 1.24
CA ILE A 341 29.64 -10.39 1.25
C ILE A 341 28.18 -10.71 1.02
N LEU A 342 27.31 -10.11 1.84
CA LEU A 342 25.86 -10.27 1.80
C LEU A 342 25.18 -8.94 2.08
N THR A 343 24.02 -8.77 1.48
CA THR A 343 23.09 -7.66 1.75
C THR A 343 21.82 -8.20 2.39
N GLY A 344 21.02 -7.31 2.98
CA GLY A 344 19.70 -7.65 3.54
C GLY A 344 18.72 -8.29 2.55
N GLU A 345 18.99 -8.23 1.24
CA GLU A 345 18.17 -8.88 0.19
C GLU A 345 18.25 -10.43 0.25
N ARG A 346 19.22 -10.99 0.97
CA ARG A 346 19.41 -12.43 1.18
C ARG A 346 18.86 -12.93 2.50
N LEU A 347 18.14 -12.09 3.22
CA LEU A 347 17.40 -12.48 4.42
C LEU A 347 16.03 -13.03 4.04
N GLU A 348 15.69 -14.19 4.58
CA GLU A 348 14.37 -14.79 4.49
C GLU A 348 13.49 -14.38 5.67
N ASP A 349 14.07 -14.34 6.88
CA ASP A 349 13.40 -13.85 8.09
C ASP A 349 14.38 -13.16 9.04
N ALA A 350 13.83 -12.33 9.93
CA ALA A 350 14.56 -11.72 11.03
C ALA A 350 13.66 -11.64 12.27
N SER A 351 14.13 -12.15 13.40
CA SER A 351 13.34 -12.19 14.63
C SER A 351 14.13 -11.70 15.85
N PRO A 352 13.49 -10.91 16.74
CA PRO A 352 14.13 -10.50 17.98
C PRO A 352 14.21 -11.68 18.95
N GLY A 353 15.24 -11.70 19.78
CA GLY A 353 15.42 -12.74 20.76
C GLY A 353 16.28 -12.32 21.93
N VAL A 354 16.55 -13.30 22.81
CA VAL A 354 17.47 -13.15 23.94
C VAL A 354 18.47 -14.30 23.86
N ASP A 355 19.74 -13.96 23.89
CA ASP A 355 20.79 -14.96 24.02
C ASP A 355 20.67 -15.67 25.38
N GLN A 356 20.46 -16.95 25.37
CA GLN A 356 20.25 -17.76 26.59
C GLN A 356 21.50 -17.81 27.49
N MET A 357 22.70 -17.58 26.93
CA MET A 357 23.95 -17.62 27.70
C MET A 357 24.29 -16.28 28.36
N THR A 358 24.03 -15.16 27.67
CA THR A 358 24.42 -13.81 28.14
C THR A 358 23.23 -13.01 28.66
N GLY A 359 22.00 -13.41 28.40
CA GLY A 359 20.78 -12.67 28.73
C GLY A 359 20.59 -11.38 27.91
N GLN A 360 21.45 -11.12 26.91
CA GLN A 360 21.40 -9.92 26.09
C GLN A 360 20.35 -10.03 24.98
N SER A 361 19.79 -8.90 24.61
CA SER A 361 18.89 -8.81 23.44
C SER A 361 19.69 -9.03 22.16
N VAL A 362 19.14 -9.85 21.25
CA VAL A 362 19.78 -10.23 19.98
C VAL A 362 18.75 -10.21 18.86
N VAL A 363 19.21 -10.21 17.62
CA VAL A 363 18.39 -10.45 16.44
C VAL A 363 18.85 -11.74 15.78
N TYR A 364 17.95 -12.69 15.57
CA TYR A 364 18.21 -13.87 14.77
C TYR A 364 17.84 -13.56 13.33
N LEU A 365 18.73 -13.92 12.41
CA LEU A 365 18.55 -13.80 10.96
C LEU A 365 18.54 -15.19 10.34
N ASP A 366 17.60 -15.43 9.46
CA ASP A 366 17.55 -16.59 8.60
C ASP A 366 17.87 -16.18 7.18
N LEU A 367 18.90 -16.79 6.57
CA LEU A 367 19.36 -16.50 5.21
C LEU A 367 18.63 -17.40 4.21
N ASP A 368 18.35 -16.88 3.02
CA ASP A 368 17.90 -17.68 1.90
C ASP A 368 18.92 -18.75 1.49
N SER A 369 18.56 -19.69 0.64
CA SER A 369 19.45 -20.78 0.21
C SER A 369 20.73 -20.30 -0.48
N VAL A 370 20.68 -19.18 -1.19
CA VAL A 370 21.84 -18.57 -1.86
C VAL A 370 22.74 -17.88 -0.85
N GLY A 371 22.15 -17.08 0.05
CA GLY A 371 22.86 -16.42 1.15
C GLY A 371 23.54 -17.41 2.07
N THR A 372 22.85 -18.49 2.42
CA THR A 372 23.41 -19.60 3.22
C THR A 372 24.66 -20.19 2.59
N ASN A 373 24.65 -20.46 1.28
CA ASN A 373 25.82 -21.02 0.59
C ASN A 373 26.98 -20.03 0.55
N ILE A 374 26.71 -18.75 0.20
CA ILE A 374 27.75 -17.69 0.19
C ILE A 374 28.35 -17.55 1.59
N PHE A 375 27.50 -17.47 2.63
CA PHE A 375 27.94 -17.27 4.01
C PHE A 375 28.74 -18.47 4.53
N LYS A 376 28.34 -19.67 4.18
CA LYS A 376 29.08 -20.91 4.46
C LYS A 376 30.49 -20.87 3.87
N ASP A 377 30.62 -20.57 2.58
CA ASP A 377 31.92 -20.52 1.90
C ASP A 377 32.84 -19.43 2.47
N VAL A 378 32.28 -18.24 2.74
CA VAL A 378 33.03 -17.14 3.33
C VAL A 378 33.47 -17.45 4.75
N THR A 379 32.57 -18.01 5.59
CA THR A 379 32.93 -18.34 6.99
C THR A 379 33.95 -19.47 7.05
N ARG A 380 33.86 -20.48 6.15
CA ARG A 380 34.86 -21.54 6.02
C ARG A 380 36.28 -20.99 5.66
N ALA A 381 36.33 -20.06 4.72
CA ALA A 381 37.61 -19.50 4.23
C ALA A 381 38.24 -18.49 5.20
N ASN A 382 37.48 -17.95 6.15
CA ASN A 382 37.91 -16.85 7.02
C ASN A 382 37.75 -17.14 8.52
N ILE A 383 37.91 -18.40 8.94
CA ILE A 383 37.88 -18.77 10.37
C ILE A 383 38.96 -17.98 11.12
N GLY A 384 38.59 -17.41 12.27
CA GLY A 384 39.46 -16.60 13.12
C GLY A 384 39.49 -15.10 12.75
N LYS A 385 39.00 -14.69 11.58
CA LYS A 385 38.84 -13.28 11.17
C LYS A 385 37.49 -12.71 11.62
N ARG A 386 37.39 -11.37 11.64
CA ARG A 386 36.16 -10.66 12.03
C ARG A 386 35.32 -10.35 10.80
N ILE A 387 33.98 -10.50 10.97
CA ILE A 387 32.99 -10.06 10.00
C ILE A 387 32.17 -8.93 10.62
N ALA A 388 32.11 -7.79 9.96
CA ALA A 388 31.33 -6.63 10.41
C ALA A 388 29.91 -6.69 9.83
N LEU A 389 28.92 -6.49 10.68
CA LEU A 389 27.54 -6.21 10.29
C LEU A 389 27.33 -4.70 10.35
N ILE A 390 27.08 -4.10 9.19
CA ILE A 390 27.00 -2.66 9.00
C ILE A 390 25.54 -2.31 8.72
N LEU A 391 24.99 -1.41 9.51
CA LEU A 391 23.67 -0.82 9.28
C LEU A 391 23.85 0.55 8.62
N ILE A 392 23.37 0.68 7.41
CA ILE A 392 23.42 1.92 6.65
C ILE A 392 22.04 2.58 6.73
N GLU A 393 21.97 3.72 7.42
CA GLU A 393 20.82 4.60 7.48
C GLU A 393 21.07 5.88 6.66
N LYS A 394 20.02 6.64 6.39
CA LYS A 394 20.12 7.88 5.61
C LYS A 394 21.13 8.88 6.17
N ASN A 395 21.19 9.01 7.50
CA ASN A 395 21.97 10.04 8.18
C ASN A 395 23.22 9.51 8.88
N TYR A 396 23.35 8.20 9.06
CA TYR A 396 24.48 7.58 9.73
C TYR A 396 24.71 6.15 9.24
N THR A 397 25.94 5.72 9.37
CA THR A 397 26.32 4.32 9.11
C THR A 397 27.09 3.84 10.31
N GLU A 398 26.68 2.73 10.89
CA GLU A 398 27.32 2.17 12.08
C GLU A 398 27.62 0.68 11.91
N VAL A 399 28.65 0.21 12.56
CA VAL A 399 28.91 -1.21 12.74
C VAL A 399 28.16 -1.69 13.98
N ILE A 400 27.07 -2.44 13.76
CA ILE A 400 26.27 -2.99 14.87
C ILE A 400 27.13 -3.95 15.71
N THR A 401 27.84 -4.85 15.04
CA THR A 401 28.72 -5.84 15.67
C THR A 401 29.77 -6.33 14.69
N ALA A 402 30.92 -6.73 15.21
CA ALA A 402 32.01 -7.28 14.41
C ALA A 402 32.62 -8.54 15.07
N PRO A 403 31.86 -9.66 15.16
CA PRO A 403 32.30 -10.89 15.81
C PRO A 403 33.41 -11.61 15.02
N LYS A 404 34.19 -12.42 15.76
CA LYS A 404 35.12 -13.37 15.12
C LYS A 404 34.38 -14.63 14.66
N ILE A 405 34.67 -15.06 13.45
CA ILE A 405 34.18 -16.33 12.90
C ILE A 405 34.86 -17.47 13.65
N LYS A 406 34.11 -18.22 14.46
CA LYS A 406 34.64 -19.35 15.25
C LYS A 406 34.68 -20.66 14.46
N SER A 407 33.72 -20.85 13.56
CA SER A 407 33.58 -22.05 12.73
C SER A 407 32.80 -21.73 11.46
N GLU A 408 32.77 -22.67 10.52
CA GLU A 408 31.86 -22.64 9.38
C GLU A 408 30.41 -22.56 9.84
N ILE A 409 29.62 -21.64 9.24
CA ILE A 409 28.20 -21.46 9.52
C ILE A 409 27.42 -21.88 8.28
N GLY A 410 27.00 -23.14 8.26
CA GLY A 410 26.30 -23.75 7.10
C GLY A 410 24.78 -23.87 7.25
N GLY A 411 24.23 -23.49 8.41
CA GLY A 411 22.78 -23.61 8.71
C GLY A 411 21.91 -22.43 8.29
N GLY A 412 22.50 -21.35 7.78
CA GLY A 412 21.75 -20.15 7.39
C GLY A 412 21.29 -19.24 8.53
N ASN A 413 21.40 -19.70 9.78
CA ASN A 413 20.98 -18.93 10.95
C ASN A 413 22.17 -18.09 11.47
N VAL A 414 21.97 -16.79 11.53
CA VAL A 414 22.99 -15.82 12.02
C VAL A 414 22.40 -15.03 13.19
N MET A 415 23.17 -14.89 14.27
CA MET A 415 22.76 -14.14 15.44
C MET A 415 23.52 -12.80 15.49
N ILE A 416 22.78 -11.70 15.54
CA ILE A 416 23.34 -10.36 15.74
C ILE A 416 23.27 -10.03 17.22
N THR A 417 24.42 -9.77 17.82
CA THR A 417 24.57 -9.32 19.23
C THR A 417 24.85 -7.82 19.28
N GLY A 418 24.81 -7.23 20.47
CA GLY A 418 25.15 -5.81 20.68
C GLY A 418 23.94 -4.87 20.66
N MET A 419 22.73 -5.41 20.83
CA MET A 419 21.51 -4.60 21.00
C MET A 419 21.48 -3.98 22.40
N SER A 420 21.17 -2.67 22.49
CA SER A 420 21.11 -1.96 23.77
C SER A 420 19.93 -2.39 24.62
N ASN A 421 18.82 -2.73 24.00
CA ASN A 421 17.58 -3.15 24.67
C ASN A 421 16.68 -4.00 23.74
N ALA A 422 15.60 -4.50 24.34
CA ALA A 422 14.64 -5.35 23.65
C ALA A 422 13.84 -4.64 22.57
N GLN A 423 13.55 -3.35 22.76
CA GLN A 423 12.82 -2.56 21.78
C GLN A 423 13.65 -2.40 20.52
N GLU A 424 14.91 -2.11 20.64
CA GLU A 424 15.84 -1.98 19.51
C GLU A 424 15.96 -3.29 18.72
N SER A 425 16.09 -4.44 19.41
CA SER A 425 16.15 -5.72 18.70
C SER A 425 14.85 -6.01 17.94
N THR A 426 13.71 -5.57 18.47
CA THR A 426 12.41 -5.70 17.81
C THR A 426 12.32 -4.77 16.59
N ASP A 427 12.71 -3.52 16.72
CA ASP A 427 12.64 -2.53 15.65
C ASP A 427 13.60 -2.90 14.49
N ILE A 428 14.83 -3.34 14.82
CA ILE A 428 15.80 -3.81 13.81
C ILE A 428 15.30 -5.10 13.14
N ALA A 429 14.80 -6.07 13.88
CA ALA A 429 14.26 -7.29 13.31
C ALA A 429 13.10 -7.01 12.36
N LEU A 430 12.17 -6.13 12.75
CA LEU A 430 11.05 -5.70 11.90
C LEU A 430 11.53 -5.04 10.61
N LEU A 431 12.49 -4.12 10.71
CA LEU A 431 13.05 -3.43 9.53
C LEU A 431 13.76 -4.40 8.58
N LEU A 432 14.52 -5.35 9.13
CA LEU A 432 15.25 -6.34 8.32
C LEU A 432 14.28 -7.33 7.66
N ARG A 433 13.25 -7.80 8.37
CA ARG A 433 12.19 -8.67 7.83
C ARG A 433 11.40 -8.00 6.73
N ALA A 434 10.99 -6.76 6.94
CA ALA A 434 10.23 -5.98 5.96
C ALA A 434 11.06 -5.61 4.72
N GLY A 435 12.37 -5.80 4.79
CA GLY A 435 13.30 -5.52 3.70
C GLY A 435 13.84 -4.10 3.67
N SER A 436 15.00 -3.94 3.02
CA SER A 436 15.62 -2.64 2.79
C SER A 436 15.00 -1.95 1.58
N LEU A 437 14.92 -0.63 1.61
CA LEU A 437 14.59 0.14 0.41
C LEU A 437 15.73 -0.01 -0.62
N SER A 438 15.36 -0.37 -1.83
CA SER A 438 16.33 -0.50 -2.95
C SER A 438 17.06 0.82 -3.22
N VAL A 439 16.32 1.91 -3.08
CA VAL A 439 16.82 3.29 -3.18
C VAL A 439 16.22 4.09 -2.03
N PRO A 440 17.01 4.93 -1.34
CA PRO A 440 16.47 5.81 -0.31
C PRO A 440 15.34 6.68 -0.82
N MET A 441 14.37 6.93 0.04
CA MET A 441 13.24 7.82 -0.25
C MET A 441 13.18 8.95 0.76
N GLU A 442 12.67 10.10 0.31
CA GLU A 442 12.42 11.25 1.15
C GLU A 442 10.92 11.49 1.31
N ILE A 443 10.48 11.76 2.53
CA ILE A 443 9.11 12.18 2.78
C ILE A 443 9.01 13.67 2.40
N VAL A 444 8.36 13.95 1.28
CA VAL A 444 8.18 15.33 0.75
C VAL A 444 6.89 15.98 1.25
N GLU A 445 5.90 15.17 1.61
CA GLU A 445 4.65 15.65 2.23
C GLU A 445 4.23 14.68 3.33
N GLU A 446 3.83 15.23 4.45
CA GLU A 446 3.22 14.51 5.56
C GLU A 446 1.93 15.22 5.96
N ARG A 447 0.83 14.47 5.97
CA ARG A 447 -0.46 14.96 6.43
C ARG A 447 -1.06 13.99 7.41
N THR A 448 -1.36 14.46 8.60
CA THR A 448 -2.05 13.69 9.63
C THR A 448 -3.49 14.15 9.75
N VAL A 449 -4.42 13.19 9.68
CA VAL A 449 -5.85 13.42 9.91
C VAL A 449 -6.22 12.80 11.24
N GLY A 450 -6.61 13.63 12.21
CA GLY A 450 -7.05 13.13 13.52
C GLY A 450 -8.38 12.36 13.43
N PRO A 451 -8.60 11.35 14.29
CA PRO A 451 -9.86 10.59 14.30
C PRO A 451 -11.12 11.45 14.56
N SER A 452 -10.96 12.56 15.29
CA SER A 452 -12.05 13.52 15.53
C SER A 452 -12.48 14.24 14.25
N MET A 453 -11.50 14.62 13.41
CA MET A 453 -11.77 15.26 12.12
C MET A 453 -12.47 14.29 11.16
N GLY A 454 -12.07 13.01 11.15
CA GLY A 454 -12.74 11.98 10.36
C GLY A 454 -14.22 11.82 10.75
N LYS A 455 -14.52 11.75 12.05
CA LYS A 455 -15.91 11.69 12.56
C LYS A 455 -16.72 12.93 12.18
N GLU A 456 -16.12 14.11 12.24
CA GLU A 456 -16.79 15.36 11.82
C GLU A 456 -17.08 15.37 10.32
N ASN A 457 -16.14 14.94 9.48
CA ASN A 457 -16.31 14.82 8.04
C ASN A 457 -17.44 13.85 7.68
N ILE A 458 -17.51 12.68 8.36
CA ILE A 458 -18.63 11.73 8.20
C ILE A 458 -19.94 12.41 8.58
N ALA A 459 -20.03 13.04 9.75
CA ALA A 459 -21.25 13.67 10.21
C ALA A 459 -21.72 14.77 9.26
N ARG A 460 -20.83 15.63 8.80
CA ARG A 460 -21.15 16.68 7.81
C ARG A 460 -21.57 16.10 6.47
N GLY A 461 -20.85 15.11 5.94
CA GLY A 461 -21.17 14.45 4.65
C GLY A 461 -22.51 13.73 4.69
N VAL A 462 -22.77 12.94 5.73
CA VAL A 462 -24.04 12.23 5.92
C VAL A 462 -25.22 13.22 6.09
N ASN A 463 -25.06 14.24 6.93
CA ASN A 463 -26.09 15.26 7.12
C ASN A 463 -26.42 16.01 5.82
N SER A 464 -25.40 16.42 5.05
CA SER A 464 -25.62 17.08 3.75
C SER A 464 -26.37 16.18 2.77
N THR A 465 -25.99 14.90 2.71
CA THR A 465 -26.65 13.90 1.86
C THR A 465 -28.09 13.65 2.28
N LEU A 466 -28.37 13.57 3.60
CA LEU A 466 -29.72 13.39 4.14
C LEU A 466 -30.63 14.59 3.84
N TRP A 467 -30.14 15.81 4.01
CA TRP A 467 -30.92 17.01 3.68
C TRP A 467 -31.19 17.12 2.17
N GLY A 468 -30.20 16.82 1.32
CA GLY A 468 -30.36 16.75 -0.13
C GLY A 468 -31.40 15.68 -0.53
N PHE A 469 -31.31 14.48 0.07
CA PHE A 469 -32.28 13.41 -0.14
C PHE A 469 -33.68 13.82 0.30
N ALA A 470 -33.83 14.42 1.47
CA ALA A 470 -35.15 14.88 1.97
C ALA A 470 -35.78 15.94 1.05
N ALA A 471 -35.01 16.87 0.53
CA ALA A 471 -35.48 17.86 -0.44
C ALA A 471 -35.97 17.19 -1.73
N ILE A 472 -35.25 16.21 -2.25
CA ILE A 472 -35.66 15.42 -3.42
C ILE A 472 -36.95 14.64 -3.15
N VAL A 473 -37.06 14.01 -1.98
CA VAL A 473 -38.28 13.27 -1.58
C VAL A 473 -39.51 14.20 -1.61
N ILE A 474 -39.42 15.37 -0.96
CA ILE A 474 -40.48 16.35 -0.91
C ILE A 474 -40.89 16.79 -2.33
N LEU A 475 -39.91 17.16 -3.16
CA LEU A 475 -40.13 17.61 -4.54
C LEU A 475 -40.80 16.51 -5.37
N MET A 476 -40.29 15.29 -5.32
CA MET A 476 -40.81 14.18 -6.13
C MET A 476 -42.22 13.78 -5.74
N VAL A 477 -42.51 13.69 -4.44
CA VAL A 477 -43.86 13.33 -3.96
C VAL A 477 -44.86 14.44 -4.26
N ALA A 478 -44.47 15.71 -4.05
CA ALA A 478 -45.35 16.85 -4.34
C ALA A 478 -45.66 16.97 -5.83
N TYR A 479 -44.68 16.77 -6.71
CA TYR A 479 -44.84 17.00 -8.13
C TYR A 479 -45.39 15.81 -8.91
N TYR A 480 -44.98 14.56 -8.58
CA TYR A 480 -45.40 13.33 -9.28
C TYR A 480 -46.37 12.44 -8.51
N MET A 481 -46.80 12.83 -7.32
CA MET A 481 -47.74 12.09 -6.49
C MET A 481 -47.31 10.62 -6.28
N PHE A 482 -48.14 9.65 -6.68
CA PHE A 482 -47.84 8.21 -6.53
C PHE A 482 -46.57 7.79 -7.29
N PHE A 483 -46.38 8.28 -8.51
CA PHE A 483 -45.14 8.00 -9.26
C PHE A 483 -43.94 8.61 -8.58
N GLY A 484 -44.12 9.75 -7.89
CA GLY A 484 -43.07 10.33 -7.04
C GLY A 484 -42.70 9.41 -5.87
N VAL A 485 -43.69 8.82 -5.19
CA VAL A 485 -43.42 7.83 -4.12
C VAL A 485 -42.67 6.61 -4.67
N VAL A 486 -43.05 6.10 -5.84
CA VAL A 486 -42.38 4.97 -6.49
C VAL A 486 -40.93 5.34 -6.82
N SER A 487 -40.68 6.55 -7.34
CA SER A 487 -39.33 7.05 -7.64
C SER A 487 -38.46 7.16 -6.37
N VAL A 488 -39.05 7.62 -5.25
CA VAL A 488 -38.37 7.69 -3.94
C VAL A 488 -38.02 6.29 -3.43
N ILE A 489 -38.92 5.32 -3.54
CA ILE A 489 -38.61 3.92 -3.19
C ILE A 489 -37.51 3.39 -4.06
N GLY A 490 -37.57 3.63 -5.38
CA GLY A 490 -36.49 3.28 -6.31
C GLY A 490 -35.13 3.89 -5.93
N LEU A 491 -35.11 5.17 -5.54
CA LEU A 491 -33.92 5.87 -5.10
C LEU A 491 -33.36 5.28 -3.78
N THR A 492 -34.24 4.96 -2.81
CA THR A 492 -33.84 4.31 -1.55
C THR A 492 -33.22 2.94 -1.80
N VAL A 493 -33.81 2.15 -2.70
CA VAL A 493 -33.26 0.85 -3.10
C VAL A 493 -31.97 1.00 -3.87
N ASN A 494 -31.81 2.05 -4.67
CA ASN A 494 -30.54 2.36 -5.32
C ASN A 494 -29.40 2.60 -4.31
N LEU A 495 -29.64 3.42 -3.27
CA LEU A 495 -28.68 3.65 -2.20
C LEU A 495 -28.34 2.36 -1.45
N LEU A 496 -29.33 1.51 -1.20
CA LEU A 496 -29.14 0.20 -0.60
C LEU A 496 -28.22 -0.67 -1.46
N PHE A 497 -28.46 -0.75 -2.77
CA PHE A 497 -27.63 -1.52 -3.70
C PHE A 497 -26.20 -0.96 -3.80
N LEU A 498 -26.07 0.36 -3.90
CA LEU A 498 -24.75 1.01 -3.95
C LEU A 498 -23.93 0.70 -2.70
N THR A 499 -24.52 0.88 -1.51
CA THR A 499 -23.84 0.59 -0.25
C THR A 499 -23.51 -0.90 -0.11
N ALA A 500 -24.42 -1.79 -0.54
CA ALA A 500 -24.18 -3.23 -0.56
C ALA A 500 -23.00 -3.61 -1.47
N LEU A 501 -22.94 -3.06 -2.69
CA LEU A 501 -21.84 -3.32 -3.62
C LEU A 501 -20.49 -2.79 -3.09
N LEU A 502 -20.49 -1.60 -2.47
CA LEU A 502 -19.30 -1.07 -1.82
C LEU A 502 -18.80 -1.99 -0.69
N SER A 503 -19.72 -2.57 0.09
CA SER A 503 -19.38 -3.52 1.15
C SER A 503 -18.90 -4.87 0.59
N VAL A 504 -19.55 -5.42 -0.44
CA VAL A 504 -19.16 -6.69 -1.08
C VAL A 504 -17.78 -6.59 -1.73
N LEU A 505 -17.52 -5.46 -2.41
CA LEU A 505 -16.24 -5.23 -3.08
C LEU A 505 -15.14 -4.74 -2.12
N GLN A 506 -15.48 -4.54 -0.84
CA GLN A 506 -14.60 -3.97 0.18
C GLN A 506 -13.95 -2.66 -0.32
N ALA A 507 -14.75 -1.84 -1.03
CA ALA A 507 -14.27 -0.58 -1.60
C ALA A 507 -14.04 0.46 -0.50
N THR A 508 -12.94 1.20 -0.62
CA THR A 508 -12.58 2.25 0.35
C THR A 508 -13.39 3.52 0.08
N LEU A 509 -14.28 3.87 1.01
CA LEU A 509 -15.06 5.10 0.96
C LEU A 509 -14.20 6.28 1.45
N THR A 510 -13.97 7.26 0.57
CA THR A 510 -13.24 8.50 0.84
C THR A 510 -14.19 9.70 0.95
N LEU A 511 -13.71 10.87 1.39
CA LEU A 511 -14.53 12.09 1.41
C LEU A 511 -15.07 12.47 0.01
N PRO A 512 -14.28 12.44 -1.08
CA PRO A 512 -14.81 12.55 -2.43
C PRO A 512 -15.80 11.44 -2.80
N GLY A 513 -15.63 10.21 -2.26
CA GLY A 513 -16.59 9.12 -2.43
C GLY A 513 -17.95 9.43 -1.81
N LEU A 514 -18.01 10.06 -0.63
CA LEU A 514 -19.25 10.58 -0.05
C LEU A 514 -19.91 11.64 -0.93
N ALA A 515 -19.12 12.56 -1.51
CA ALA A 515 -19.63 13.52 -2.48
C ALA A 515 -20.20 12.83 -3.74
N ALA A 516 -19.56 11.74 -4.20
CA ALA A 516 -20.07 10.93 -5.30
C ALA A 516 -21.42 10.29 -4.98
N ILE A 517 -21.64 9.83 -3.73
CA ILE A 517 -22.97 9.33 -3.31
C ILE A 517 -24.03 10.43 -3.47
N ALA A 518 -23.74 11.65 -3.02
CA ALA A 518 -24.68 12.77 -3.15
C ALA A 518 -24.97 13.10 -4.63
N ILE A 519 -23.96 13.08 -5.49
CA ILE A 519 -24.12 13.28 -6.94
C ILE A 519 -24.93 12.14 -7.57
N THR A 520 -24.65 10.89 -7.21
CA THR A 520 -25.40 9.72 -7.74
C THR A 520 -26.86 9.73 -7.32
N ILE A 521 -27.23 10.27 -6.16
CA ILE A 521 -28.63 10.49 -5.77
C ILE A 521 -29.31 11.42 -6.77
N GLY A 522 -28.67 12.53 -7.15
CA GLY A 522 -29.19 13.47 -8.15
C GLY A 522 -29.33 12.82 -9.53
N MET A 523 -28.35 12.06 -9.99
CA MET A 523 -28.41 11.36 -11.28
C MET A 523 -29.42 10.21 -11.30
N ALA A 524 -29.58 9.51 -10.17
CA ALA A 524 -30.52 8.40 -10.06
C ALA A 524 -31.98 8.86 -10.11
N ILE A 525 -32.27 10.04 -9.57
CA ILE A 525 -33.63 10.59 -9.65
C ILE A 525 -33.97 11.06 -11.06
N ASP A 526 -32.98 11.57 -11.82
CA ASP A 526 -33.17 12.04 -13.18
C ASP A 526 -33.76 10.95 -14.10
N ALA A 527 -33.24 9.72 -13.98
CA ALA A 527 -33.81 8.58 -14.71
C ALA A 527 -35.33 8.39 -14.44
N ASN A 528 -35.75 8.51 -13.18
CA ASN A 528 -37.17 8.39 -12.80
C ASN A 528 -37.96 9.61 -13.28
N VAL A 529 -37.40 10.82 -13.24
CA VAL A 529 -38.00 12.04 -13.78
C VAL A 529 -38.26 11.89 -15.28
N LEU A 530 -37.24 11.45 -16.04
CA LEU A 530 -37.40 11.19 -17.48
C LEU A 530 -38.50 10.19 -17.78
N ILE A 531 -38.58 9.09 -17.03
CA ILE A 531 -39.64 8.10 -17.19
C ILE A 531 -41.00 8.75 -16.92
N ASN A 532 -41.16 9.48 -15.80
CA ASN A 532 -42.39 10.10 -15.40
C ASN A 532 -42.87 11.16 -16.40
N GLU A 533 -41.96 12.02 -16.89
CA GLU A 533 -42.32 13.02 -17.92
C GLU A 533 -42.68 12.35 -19.24
N ARG A 534 -41.98 11.29 -19.63
CA ARG A 534 -42.34 10.56 -20.86
C ARG A 534 -43.70 9.91 -20.76
N ILE A 535 -44.07 9.38 -19.57
CA ILE A 535 -45.45 8.88 -19.32
C ILE A 535 -46.47 10.02 -19.43
N ARG A 536 -46.16 11.21 -18.87
CA ARG A 536 -47.02 12.40 -19.01
C ARG A 536 -47.21 12.82 -20.45
N ASP A 537 -46.13 12.83 -21.26
CA ASP A 537 -46.20 13.18 -22.68
C ASP A 537 -47.09 12.20 -23.46
N GLU A 538 -47.01 10.91 -23.20
CA GLU A 538 -47.85 9.92 -23.85
C GLU A 538 -49.33 10.09 -23.47
N ILE A 539 -49.63 10.52 -22.25
CA ILE A 539 -51.02 10.85 -21.83
C ILE A 539 -51.48 12.14 -22.51
N ARG A 540 -50.64 13.17 -22.62
CA ARG A 540 -50.95 14.43 -23.34
C ARG A 540 -51.29 14.13 -24.80
N ASN A 541 -50.60 13.17 -25.41
CA ASN A 541 -50.85 12.71 -26.76
C ASN A 541 -52.10 11.84 -26.91
N GLY A 542 -52.91 11.69 -25.85
CA GLY A 542 -54.20 10.98 -25.87
C GLY A 542 -54.08 9.46 -25.74
N MET A 543 -52.93 8.92 -25.40
CA MET A 543 -52.81 7.47 -25.19
C MET A 543 -53.50 6.99 -23.91
N PRO A 544 -54.07 5.78 -23.92
CA PRO A 544 -54.64 5.17 -22.72
C PRO A 544 -53.59 5.02 -21.62
N PRO A 545 -53.95 5.26 -20.34
CA PRO A 545 -53.01 5.30 -19.21
C PRO A 545 -52.08 4.08 -19.11
N GLN A 546 -52.59 2.87 -19.30
CA GLN A 546 -51.79 1.64 -19.26
C GLN A 546 -50.73 1.56 -20.37
N LYS A 547 -51.10 2.04 -21.59
CA LYS A 547 -50.21 2.05 -22.74
C LYS A 547 -49.16 3.16 -22.58
N SER A 548 -49.54 4.30 -22.00
CA SER A 548 -48.66 5.41 -21.68
C SER A 548 -47.55 4.99 -20.68
N ILE A 549 -47.89 4.19 -19.66
CA ILE A 549 -46.88 3.62 -18.74
C ILE A 549 -45.87 2.77 -19.52
N SER A 550 -46.29 1.81 -20.35
CA SER A 550 -45.37 0.96 -21.11
C SER A 550 -44.49 1.78 -22.04
N GLN A 551 -45.11 2.65 -22.85
CA GLN A 551 -44.40 3.48 -23.83
C GLN A 551 -43.46 4.48 -23.15
N GLY A 552 -43.81 5.03 -21.98
CA GLY A 552 -42.96 5.92 -21.21
C GLY A 552 -41.64 5.25 -20.79
N TYR A 553 -41.72 4.05 -20.23
CA TYR A 553 -40.54 3.27 -19.88
C TYR A 553 -39.71 2.89 -21.12
N ASP A 554 -40.37 2.43 -22.19
CA ASP A 554 -39.69 1.94 -23.39
C ASP A 554 -39.00 3.09 -24.17
N LYS A 555 -39.61 4.29 -24.23
CA LYS A 555 -39.02 5.47 -24.88
C LYS A 555 -37.94 6.17 -24.01
N ALA A 556 -38.11 6.17 -22.69
CA ALA A 556 -37.11 6.74 -21.80
C ALA A 556 -35.82 5.91 -21.75
N TRP A 557 -35.90 4.60 -21.99
CA TRP A 557 -34.78 3.67 -21.91
C TRP A 557 -33.56 4.13 -22.73
N GLY A 558 -33.73 4.49 -24.00
CA GLY A 558 -32.64 4.93 -24.87
C GLY A 558 -31.90 6.14 -24.27
N THR A 559 -32.67 7.19 -23.89
CA THR A 559 -32.09 8.42 -23.31
C THR A 559 -31.38 8.16 -21.99
N ILE A 560 -31.94 7.32 -21.13
CA ILE A 560 -31.32 6.94 -19.85
C ILE A 560 -30.02 6.18 -20.09
N LEU A 561 -30.01 5.26 -21.04
CA LEU A 561 -28.81 4.48 -21.35
C LEU A 561 -27.69 5.36 -21.92
N ASP A 562 -28.01 6.22 -22.90
CA ASP A 562 -27.03 7.10 -23.55
C ASP A 562 -26.36 8.06 -22.55
N SER A 563 -27.16 8.71 -21.68
CA SER A 563 -26.64 9.61 -20.64
C SER A 563 -25.76 8.87 -19.62
N ASN A 564 -26.19 7.71 -19.17
CA ASN A 564 -25.46 6.93 -18.18
C ASN A 564 -24.18 6.30 -18.75
N VAL A 565 -24.18 5.84 -20.01
CA VAL A 565 -22.99 5.31 -20.69
C VAL A 565 -21.92 6.40 -20.81
N THR A 566 -22.30 7.62 -21.21
CA THR A 566 -21.36 8.75 -21.29
C THR A 566 -20.69 9.04 -19.94
N THR A 567 -21.50 9.12 -18.88
CA THR A 567 -20.99 9.36 -17.52
C THR A 567 -20.15 8.18 -17.01
N MET A 568 -20.53 6.95 -17.35
CA MET A 568 -19.79 5.75 -17.00
C MET A 568 -18.39 5.71 -17.65
N ILE A 569 -18.28 6.13 -18.91
CA ILE A 569 -16.97 6.25 -19.61
C ILE A 569 -16.07 7.25 -18.86
N ALA A 570 -16.61 8.41 -18.46
CA ALA A 570 -15.86 9.38 -17.68
C ALA A 570 -15.45 8.79 -16.31
N GLY A 571 -16.35 8.08 -15.62
CA GLY A 571 -16.06 7.38 -14.37
C GLY A 571 -14.97 6.32 -14.52
N LEU A 572 -15.01 5.51 -15.58
CA LEU A 572 -13.97 4.52 -15.87
C LEU A 572 -12.61 5.17 -16.18
N ALA A 573 -12.60 6.28 -16.92
CA ALA A 573 -11.38 7.04 -17.16
C ALA A 573 -10.78 7.57 -15.84
N LEU A 574 -11.60 8.12 -14.95
CA LEU A 574 -11.16 8.55 -13.61
C LEU A 574 -10.67 7.37 -12.75
N PHE A 575 -11.25 6.19 -12.89
CA PHE A 575 -10.79 4.98 -12.21
C PHE A 575 -9.43 4.51 -12.70
N MET A 576 -9.20 4.54 -14.02
CA MET A 576 -7.95 4.07 -14.64
C MET A 576 -6.78 5.05 -14.39
N PHE A 577 -7.04 6.35 -14.51
CA PHE A 577 -6.00 7.39 -14.45
C PHE A 577 -5.97 8.16 -13.12
N GLY A 578 -6.99 7.98 -12.29
CA GLY A 578 -7.08 8.64 -10.98
C GLY A 578 -6.17 8.00 -9.93
N SER A 579 -5.78 8.77 -8.95
CA SER A 579 -5.01 8.33 -7.79
C SER A 579 -5.79 8.53 -6.49
N GLY A 580 -5.58 7.64 -5.50
CA GLY A 580 -6.11 7.76 -4.15
C GLY A 580 -7.59 8.17 -4.06
N PRO A 581 -7.89 9.37 -3.53
CA PRO A 581 -9.26 9.83 -3.33
C PRO A 581 -10.11 9.93 -4.60
N ILE A 582 -9.49 10.26 -5.76
CA ILE A 582 -10.18 10.35 -7.06
C ILE A 582 -10.64 8.96 -7.50
N LYS A 583 -9.84 7.93 -7.26
CA LYS A 583 -10.20 6.53 -7.57
C LYS A 583 -11.39 6.08 -6.73
N GLY A 584 -11.43 6.45 -5.43
CA GLY A 584 -12.59 6.19 -4.57
C GLY A 584 -13.88 6.87 -5.07
N PHE A 585 -13.78 8.14 -5.51
CA PHE A 585 -14.89 8.84 -6.16
C PHE A 585 -15.38 8.10 -7.41
N ALA A 586 -14.46 7.68 -8.28
CA ALA A 586 -14.78 7.00 -9.54
C ALA A 586 -15.48 5.65 -9.33
N VAL A 587 -15.04 4.86 -8.33
CA VAL A 587 -15.69 3.59 -7.97
C VAL A 587 -17.14 3.81 -7.56
N VAL A 588 -17.39 4.77 -6.65
CA VAL A 588 -18.74 5.10 -6.20
C VAL A 588 -19.60 5.58 -7.36
N LEU A 589 -19.07 6.41 -8.26
CA LEU A 589 -19.77 6.93 -9.43
C LEU A 589 -20.19 5.80 -10.38
N VAL A 590 -19.25 4.92 -10.76
CA VAL A 590 -19.53 3.80 -11.69
C VAL A 590 -20.55 2.83 -11.10
N LEU A 591 -20.35 2.42 -9.83
CA LEU A 591 -21.30 1.54 -9.15
C LEU A 591 -22.66 2.20 -8.98
N GLY A 592 -22.70 3.50 -8.65
CA GLY A 592 -23.92 4.27 -8.51
C GLY A 592 -24.73 4.37 -9.80
N ILE A 593 -24.07 4.51 -10.95
CA ILE A 593 -24.72 4.46 -12.27
C ILE A 593 -25.36 3.09 -12.53
N LEU A 594 -24.62 2.01 -12.29
CA LEU A 594 -25.10 0.65 -12.51
C LEU A 594 -26.33 0.34 -11.65
N THR A 595 -26.27 0.70 -10.36
CA THR A 595 -27.38 0.49 -9.42
C THR A 595 -28.56 1.39 -9.72
N SER A 596 -28.33 2.63 -10.19
CA SER A 596 -29.37 3.57 -10.59
C SER A 596 -30.18 3.05 -11.78
N VAL A 597 -29.51 2.59 -12.83
CA VAL A 597 -30.17 2.02 -14.00
C VAL A 597 -31.00 0.78 -13.62
N TYR A 598 -30.43 -0.11 -12.79
CA TYR A 598 -31.15 -1.29 -12.32
C TYR A 598 -32.38 -0.89 -11.50
N SER A 599 -32.24 0.03 -10.56
CA SER A 599 -33.35 0.48 -9.68
C SER A 599 -34.46 1.18 -10.45
N ALA A 600 -34.12 2.13 -11.34
CA ALA A 600 -35.11 2.87 -12.11
C ALA A 600 -35.92 1.97 -13.07
N ILE A 601 -35.27 1.00 -13.72
CA ILE A 601 -35.90 0.20 -14.77
C ILE A 601 -36.54 -1.07 -14.23
N PHE A 602 -35.88 -1.76 -13.30
CA PHE A 602 -36.43 -3.03 -12.79
C PHE A 602 -37.29 -2.82 -11.54
N VAL A 603 -36.79 -2.07 -10.54
CA VAL A 603 -37.50 -1.93 -9.27
C VAL A 603 -38.67 -0.98 -9.40
N SER A 604 -38.46 0.25 -9.91
CA SER A 604 -39.54 1.23 -10.07
C SER A 604 -40.64 0.72 -11.02
N ARG A 605 -40.27 0.13 -12.17
CA ARG A 605 -41.20 -0.49 -13.11
C ARG A 605 -41.93 -1.67 -12.47
N GLY A 606 -41.28 -2.47 -11.63
CA GLY A 606 -41.89 -3.57 -10.88
C GLY A 606 -42.98 -3.10 -9.96
N ILE A 607 -42.75 -2.03 -9.20
CA ILE A 607 -43.74 -1.45 -8.28
C ILE A 607 -44.94 -0.88 -9.07
N VAL A 608 -44.68 -0.13 -10.15
CA VAL A 608 -45.74 0.42 -11.01
C VAL A 608 -46.58 -0.70 -11.65
N ASN A 609 -45.92 -1.76 -12.14
CA ASN A 609 -46.61 -2.92 -12.71
C ASN A 609 -47.45 -3.68 -11.66
N TYR A 610 -46.99 -3.78 -10.43
CA TYR A 610 -47.75 -4.37 -9.33
C TYR A 610 -49.00 -3.55 -9.01
N ALA A 611 -48.88 -2.21 -8.95
CA ALA A 611 -49.99 -1.31 -8.60
C ALA A 611 -51.03 -1.16 -9.71
N TYR A 612 -50.61 -1.10 -10.97
CA TYR A 612 -51.46 -0.80 -12.12
C TYR A 612 -51.62 -1.97 -13.10
N GLY A 613 -50.74 -2.95 -13.14
CA GLY A 613 -50.71 -4.01 -14.15
C GLY A 613 -51.89 -4.98 -14.11
N ASN A 614 -52.49 -5.23 -12.95
CA ASN A 614 -53.64 -6.14 -12.76
C ASN A 614 -55.00 -5.50 -13.05
N LYS A 615 -55.06 -4.18 -13.25
CA LYS A 615 -56.34 -3.47 -13.47
C LYS A 615 -56.64 -3.49 -14.97
N ARG A 616 -57.80 -4.08 -15.36
CA ARG A 616 -58.26 -4.19 -16.77
C ARG A 616 -58.50 -2.82 -17.42
N THR A 617 -59.06 -1.86 -16.67
CA THR A 617 -59.31 -0.48 -17.14
C THR A 617 -58.88 0.52 -16.08
N ILE A 618 -57.93 1.40 -16.43
CA ILE A 618 -57.51 2.51 -15.60
C ILE A 618 -58.06 3.80 -16.24
N LYS A 619 -58.93 4.49 -15.54
CA LYS A 619 -59.50 5.76 -16.02
C LYS A 619 -58.53 6.94 -15.80
N LYS A 620 -57.73 6.92 -14.71
CA LYS A 620 -56.81 7.98 -14.37
C LYS A 620 -55.62 7.39 -13.57
N ILE A 621 -54.42 7.85 -13.81
CA ILE A 621 -53.21 7.54 -13.02
C ILE A 621 -52.79 8.74 -12.19
N SER A 622 -52.21 8.51 -11.01
CA SER A 622 -51.78 9.55 -10.10
C SER A 622 -50.30 9.91 -10.38
N ILE A 623 -50.08 10.83 -11.33
CA ILE A 623 -48.77 11.27 -11.78
C ILE A 623 -48.62 12.81 -11.70
N GLY A 624 -49.44 13.48 -10.87
CA GLY A 624 -49.51 14.92 -10.74
C GLY A 624 -50.34 15.59 -11.84
N GLU A 625 -50.38 16.92 -11.86
CA GLU A 625 -51.13 17.69 -12.85
C GLU A 625 -50.50 17.57 -14.24
N ILE A 626 -51.35 17.30 -15.24
CA ILE A 626 -50.97 17.24 -16.65
C ILE A 626 -51.49 18.50 -17.30
N PHE A 627 -50.65 19.51 -17.44
CA PHE A 627 -51.03 20.71 -18.18
C PHE A 627 -51.24 20.36 -19.65
N LYS A 628 -52.47 20.59 -20.17
CA LYS A 628 -52.69 20.56 -21.61
C LYS A 628 -52.02 21.78 -22.21
N VAL A 629 -51.11 21.57 -23.13
CA VAL A 629 -50.64 22.64 -24.00
C VAL A 629 -51.80 22.88 -24.97
N ASP A 630 -52.54 23.99 -24.80
CA ASP A 630 -53.45 24.46 -25.83
C ASP A 630 -52.63 24.83 -27.05
N ASN A 631 -52.62 23.96 -28.06
CA ASN A 631 -52.15 24.32 -29.39
C ASN A 631 -53.14 25.32 -29.98
N ASN A 632 -52.91 26.60 -29.78
CA ASN A 632 -53.47 27.65 -30.60
C ASN A 632 -52.78 27.73 -31.94
#